data_054f14118878cfb41b37952e63ef8663
#
_entry.id   054f14118878cfb41b37952e63ef8663
#
_cell.length_a   1.000
_cell.length_b   1.000
_cell.length_c   1.000
_cell.angle_alpha   90.00
_cell.angle_beta   90.00
_cell.angle_gamma   90.00
#
_symmetry.space_group_name_H-M   'P 1'
#
loop_
_entity.id
_entity.type
_entity.pdbx_description
1 polymer ?
#
loop_
_entity_poly.entity_id
_entity_poly.type
_entity_poly.pdbx_seq_one_letter_code
_entity_poly.pdbx_strand_id
1 'polypeptide(L)'
;MEQGKGYQDIHIRNVCAEDAEFLYRLMNDPAVLERLNEVPTEREDWAGAIGEWARDEDEEDYIVLCGDAPAGWLGVNGLQGGNGCAYLKMAAFLPEYQGRGYGTFAVRAVLDGLKERGFGKVILFTDRDNEMAQACYRKCGFRIVGSLEEEMSNGKIVPRVRMETCLE
;
A
#
# COMPACT_ATOMS: atom_id res chain seq x y z
N MET A 1 32.03 2.82 -13.32
CA MET A 1 30.85 2.01 -13.59
C MET A 1 29.91 2.11 -12.38
N GLU A 2 28.95 2.98 -12.47
CA GLU A 2 27.84 2.92 -11.54
C GLU A 2 27.00 1.72 -11.95
N GLN A 3 27.30 0.60 -11.35
CA GLN A 3 26.34 -0.49 -11.33
C GLN A 3 25.14 0.07 -10.59
N GLY A 4 24.01 0.15 -11.26
CA GLY A 4 22.80 0.67 -10.72
C GLY A 4 22.57 0.10 -9.33
N LYS A 5 22.29 0.98 -8.38
CA LYS A 5 21.69 0.60 -7.10
C LYS A 5 20.35 -0.04 -7.45
N GLY A 6 20.45 -1.29 -7.87
CA GLY A 6 19.35 -2.05 -8.40
C GLY A 6 18.43 -2.47 -7.27
N TYR A 7 17.29 -2.94 -7.65
CA TYR A 7 16.21 -3.54 -6.89
C TYR A 7 16.64 -4.55 -5.80
N GLN A 8 17.93 -4.85 -5.66
CA GLN A 8 18.48 -5.81 -4.72
C GLN A 8 18.36 -5.40 -3.26
N ASP A 9 18.16 -4.08 -2.99
CA ASP A 9 18.07 -3.55 -1.64
C ASP A 9 16.63 -3.34 -1.17
N ILE A 10 15.63 -3.72 -1.96
CA ILE A 10 14.22 -3.54 -1.59
C ILE A 10 13.75 -4.75 -0.79
N HIS A 11 13.18 -4.51 0.37
CA HIS A 11 12.52 -5.56 1.15
C HIS A 11 11.37 -4.98 1.96
N ILE A 12 10.52 -5.86 2.45
CA ILE A 12 9.39 -5.49 3.31
C ILE A 12 9.54 -6.16 4.67
N ARG A 13 9.02 -5.52 5.70
CA ARG A 13 8.86 -6.09 7.05
C ARG A 13 7.59 -5.56 7.67
N ASN A 14 7.11 -6.22 8.71
CA ASN A 14 5.96 -5.74 9.44
C ASN A 14 6.25 -4.39 10.10
N VAL A 15 5.23 -3.53 10.19
CA VAL A 15 5.28 -2.28 10.92
C VAL A 15 5.49 -2.58 12.41
N CYS A 16 6.32 -1.78 13.06
CA CYS A 16 6.51 -1.82 14.51
C CYS A 16 6.38 -0.42 15.11
N ALA A 17 6.38 -0.32 16.43
CA ALA A 17 6.17 0.94 17.15
C ALA A 17 7.15 2.05 16.73
N GLU A 18 8.37 1.69 16.37
CA GLU A 18 9.42 2.61 15.95
C GLU A 18 9.13 3.28 14.59
N ASP A 19 8.16 2.78 13.83
CA ASP A 19 7.81 3.32 12.52
C ASP A 19 6.83 4.49 12.58
N ALA A 20 6.36 4.87 13.75
CA ALA A 20 5.38 5.95 13.91
C ALA A 20 5.86 7.27 13.29
N GLU A 21 7.12 7.63 13.48
CA GLU A 21 7.70 8.85 12.92
C GLU A 21 7.74 8.82 11.39
N PHE A 22 8.10 7.68 10.81
CA PHE A 22 8.11 7.52 9.36
C PHE A 22 6.70 7.63 8.78
N LEU A 23 5.71 6.95 9.37
CA LEU A 23 4.33 7.00 8.92
C LEU A 23 3.75 8.40 9.03
N TYR A 24 4.07 9.12 10.11
CA TYR A 24 3.70 10.52 10.27
C TYR A 24 4.28 11.37 9.12
N ARG A 25 5.56 11.23 8.83
CA ARG A 25 6.22 11.96 7.76
C ARG A 25 5.65 11.62 6.38
N LEU A 26 5.45 10.34 6.10
CA LEU A 26 4.87 9.86 4.83
C LEU A 26 3.47 10.41 4.61
N MET A 27 2.61 10.28 5.61
CA MET A 27 1.19 10.62 5.51
C MET A 27 0.89 12.09 5.86
N ASN A 28 1.92 12.93 5.90
CA ASN A 28 1.81 14.39 5.94
C ASN A 28 2.64 15.06 4.84
N ASP A 29 3.27 14.27 3.97
CA ASP A 29 3.89 14.82 2.77
C ASP A 29 2.81 15.38 1.86
N PRO A 30 2.91 16.67 1.42
CA PRO A 30 1.84 17.30 0.64
C PRO A 30 1.51 16.58 -0.67
N ALA A 31 2.51 16.04 -1.36
CA ALA A 31 2.28 15.32 -2.62
C ALA A 31 1.57 13.97 -2.36
N VAL A 32 1.91 13.29 -1.28
CA VAL A 32 1.26 12.03 -0.89
C VAL A 32 -0.19 12.29 -0.49
N LEU A 33 -0.46 13.29 0.33
CA LEU A 33 -1.82 13.65 0.74
C LEU A 33 -2.70 14.02 -0.45
N GLU A 34 -2.18 14.82 -1.37
CA GLU A 34 -2.92 15.21 -2.58
C GLU A 34 -3.26 13.98 -3.42
N ARG A 35 -2.28 13.11 -3.65
CA ARG A 35 -2.47 11.92 -4.49
C ARG A 35 -3.46 10.92 -3.91
N LEU A 36 -3.47 10.76 -2.58
CA LEU A 36 -4.34 9.82 -1.89
C LEU A 36 -5.66 10.44 -1.45
N ASN A 37 -5.85 11.74 -1.66
CA ASN A 37 -7.03 12.47 -1.17
C ASN A 37 -7.22 12.34 0.34
N GLU A 38 -6.10 12.39 1.07
CA GLU A 38 -6.05 12.28 2.51
C GLU A 38 -5.84 13.65 3.17
N VAL A 39 -6.15 13.73 4.46
CA VAL A 39 -5.93 14.90 5.28
C VAL A 39 -4.70 14.74 6.17
N PRO A 40 -4.07 15.85 6.60
CA PRO A 40 -2.97 15.78 7.56
C PRO A 40 -3.39 15.08 8.86
N THR A 41 -2.44 14.41 9.48
CA THR A 41 -2.63 13.67 10.72
C THR A 41 -1.70 14.21 11.80
N GLU A 42 -1.98 13.87 13.07
CA GLU A 42 -1.13 14.20 14.19
C GLU A 42 -0.12 13.07 14.45
N ARG A 43 1.02 13.41 15.01
CA ARG A 43 2.09 12.44 15.28
C ARG A 43 1.62 11.31 16.20
N GLU A 44 0.83 11.65 17.22
CA GLU A 44 0.32 10.72 18.23
C GLU A 44 -0.64 9.68 17.65
N ASP A 45 -1.35 10.03 16.58
CA ASP A 45 -2.31 9.12 15.91
C ASP A 45 -1.63 7.86 15.41
N TRP A 46 -0.38 7.95 14.97
CA TRP A 46 0.34 6.83 14.39
C TRP A 46 0.77 5.78 15.41
N ALA A 47 1.19 6.21 16.59
CA ALA A 47 1.48 5.26 17.67
C ALA A 47 0.23 4.46 18.05
N GLY A 48 -0.92 5.12 18.13
CA GLY A 48 -2.21 4.48 18.39
C GLY A 48 -2.61 3.50 17.30
N ALA A 49 -2.49 3.92 16.04
CA ALA A 49 -2.82 3.07 14.89
C ALA A 49 -1.97 1.81 14.86
N ILE A 50 -0.66 1.93 15.04
CA ILE A 50 0.26 0.78 15.06
C ILE A 50 -0.12 -0.19 16.18
N GLY A 51 -0.48 0.32 17.35
CA GLY A 51 -0.93 -0.51 18.47
C GLY A 51 -2.22 -1.27 18.16
N GLU A 52 -3.16 -0.64 17.48
CA GLU A 52 -4.40 -1.29 17.02
C GLU A 52 -4.11 -2.38 15.98
N TRP A 53 -3.26 -2.10 15.00
CA TRP A 53 -2.90 -3.08 13.97
C TRP A 53 -2.21 -4.32 14.58
N ALA A 54 -1.36 -4.11 15.57
CA ALA A 54 -0.67 -5.22 16.25
C ALA A 54 -1.63 -6.18 16.94
N ARG A 55 -2.84 -5.72 17.30
CA ARG A 55 -3.87 -6.53 17.96
C ARG A 55 -4.94 -7.05 16.99
N ASP A 56 -4.94 -6.59 15.75
CA ASP A 56 -5.97 -6.94 14.77
C ASP A 56 -5.47 -8.07 13.87
N GLU A 57 -6.03 -9.26 14.05
CA GLU A 57 -5.69 -10.43 13.23
C GLU A 57 -6.20 -10.32 11.79
N ASP A 58 -7.13 -9.41 11.51
CA ASP A 58 -7.67 -9.17 10.18
C ASP A 58 -6.79 -8.26 9.32
N GLU A 59 -5.80 -7.60 9.91
CA GLU A 59 -4.97 -6.61 9.24
C GLU A 59 -3.48 -6.87 9.42
N GLU A 60 -2.71 -6.61 8.36
CA GLU A 60 -1.25 -6.56 8.41
C GLU A 60 -0.75 -5.32 7.66
N ASP A 61 0.22 -4.65 8.25
CA ASP A 61 0.84 -3.47 7.70
C ASP A 61 2.35 -3.67 7.59
N TYR A 62 2.92 -3.20 6.48
CA TYR A 62 4.32 -3.42 6.14
C TYR A 62 5.02 -2.10 5.82
N ILE A 63 6.27 -1.99 6.23
CA ILE A 63 7.17 -0.94 5.77
C ILE A 63 7.99 -1.50 4.61
N VAL A 64 8.06 -0.73 3.53
CA VAL A 64 8.93 -1.00 2.39
C VAL A 64 10.24 -0.27 2.62
N LEU A 65 11.34 -0.99 2.56
CA LEU A 65 12.69 -0.47 2.82
C LEU A 65 13.51 -0.52 1.55
N CYS A 66 14.28 0.53 1.33
CA CYS A 66 15.35 0.58 0.35
C CYS A 66 16.66 0.58 1.13
N GLY A 67 17.34 -0.57 1.22
CA GLY A 67 18.38 -0.77 2.23
C GLY A 67 17.79 -0.61 3.63
N ASP A 68 18.34 0.31 4.43
CA ASP A 68 17.82 0.64 5.77
C ASP A 68 16.84 1.82 5.77
N ALA A 69 16.62 2.44 4.61
CA ALA A 69 15.78 3.63 4.51
C ALA A 69 14.32 3.26 4.26
N PRO A 70 13.38 3.71 5.11
CA PRO A 70 11.97 3.48 4.85
C PRO A 70 11.48 4.32 3.66
N ALA A 71 10.84 3.65 2.72
CA ALA A 71 10.40 4.24 1.46
C ALA A 71 8.89 4.33 1.32
N GLY A 72 8.15 3.40 1.94
CA GLY A 72 6.70 3.34 1.79
C GLY A 72 6.02 2.44 2.80
N TRP A 73 4.70 2.42 2.68
CA TRP A 73 3.81 1.64 3.54
C TRP A 73 2.78 0.91 2.69
N LEU A 74 2.62 -0.39 2.95
CA LEU A 74 1.55 -1.21 2.40
C LEU A 74 0.69 -1.74 3.54
N GLY A 75 -0.63 -1.74 3.35
CA GLY A 75 -1.57 -2.30 4.30
C GLY A 75 -2.55 -3.25 3.63
N VAL A 76 -2.79 -4.39 4.24
CA VAL A 76 -3.79 -5.36 3.81
C VAL A 76 -4.76 -5.67 4.95
N ASN A 77 -6.01 -5.91 4.63
CA ASN A 77 -7.00 -6.38 5.58
C ASN A 77 -7.94 -7.41 4.94
N GLY A 78 -9.00 -7.79 5.65
CA GLY A 78 -9.88 -8.86 5.20
C GLY A 78 -9.29 -10.25 5.40
N LEU A 79 -8.22 -10.38 6.17
CA LEU A 79 -7.47 -11.63 6.33
C LEU A 79 -8.25 -12.71 7.09
N GLN A 80 -9.23 -12.31 7.92
CA GLN A 80 -10.07 -13.21 8.71
C GLN A 80 -11.47 -13.42 8.11
N GLY A 81 -11.71 -12.93 6.89
CA GLY A 81 -13.01 -13.04 6.24
C GLY A 81 -13.45 -14.45 5.87
N GLY A 82 -12.54 -15.40 5.79
CA GLY A 82 -12.83 -16.81 5.51
C GLY A 82 -13.25 -17.12 4.06
N ASN A 83 -13.15 -16.14 3.16
CA ASN A 83 -13.57 -16.25 1.76
C ASN A 83 -12.38 -16.31 0.78
N GLY A 84 -11.16 -16.40 1.27
CA GLY A 84 -9.95 -16.42 0.44
C GLY A 84 -9.64 -15.11 -0.26
N CYS A 85 -10.29 -14.02 0.13
CA CYS A 85 -10.12 -12.70 -0.49
C CYS A 85 -9.48 -11.74 0.52
N ALA A 86 -8.38 -11.10 0.13
CA ALA A 86 -7.74 -10.04 0.88
C ALA A 86 -7.93 -8.69 0.17
N TYR A 87 -7.77 -7.62 0.91
CA TYR A 87 -7.94 -6.27 0.42
C TYR A 87 -6.65 -5.47 0.65
N LEU A 88 -6.06 -4.97 -0.43
CA LEU A 88 -4.92 -4.05 -0.36
C LEU A 88 -5.47 -2.65 -0.11
N LYS A 89 -5.51 -2.25 1.16
CA LYS A 89 -6.16 -1.01 1.58
C LYS A 89 -5.29 0.23 1.40
N MET A 90 -3.98 0.05 1.37
CA MET A 90 -3.04 1.17 1.29
C MET A 90 -1.76 0.77 0.57
N ALA A 91 -1.30 1.65 -0.29
CA ALA A 91 0.03 1.61 -0.88
C ALA A 91 0.48 3.06 -1.05
N ALA A 92 1.41 3.50 -0.21
CA ALA A 92 1.91 4.88 -0.22
C ALA A 92 3.43 4.88 -0.19
N PHE A 93 4.05 5.74 -1.01
CA PHE A 93 5.49 5.88 -1.11
C PHE A 93 5.88 7.35 -1.05
N LEU A 94 7.00 7.64 -0.39
CA LEU A 94 7.58 8.98 -0.45
C LEU A 94 7.88 9.33 -1.92
N PRO A 95 7.74 10.62 -2.33
CA PRO A 95 7.90 11.03 -3.73
C PRO A 95 9.24 10.61 -4.35
N GLU A 96 10.33 10.64 -3.59
CA GLU A 96 11.67 10.26 -4.08
C GLU A 96 11.80 8.77 -4.44
N TYR A 97 10.87 7.93 -3.99
CA TYR A 97 10.86 6.50 -4.29
C TYR A 97 9.81 6.10 -5.33
N GLN A 98 9.04 7.06 -5.84
CA GLN A 98 8.03 6.78 -6.84
C GLN A 98 8.64 6.67 -8.24
N GLY A 99 8.01 5.87 -9.12
CA GLY A 99 8.44 5.71 -10.49
C GLY A 99 9.72 4.89 -10.69
N ARG A 100 10.16 4.13 -9.68
CA ARG A 100 11.40 3.34 -9.71
C ARG A 100 11.18 1.84 -9.57
N GLY A 101 9.92 1.38 -9.59
CA GLY A 101 9.59 -0.03 -9.45
C GLY A 101 9.48 -0.54 -8.01
N TYR A 102 9.68 0.30 -7.01
CA TYR A 102 9.56 -0.11 -5.60
C TYR A 102 8.15 -0.59 -5.27
N GLY A 103 7.14 0.10 -5.75
CA GLY A 103 5.75 -0.29 -5.56
C GLY A 103 5.43 -1.65 -6.16
N THR A 104 5.88 -1.88 -7.39
CA THR A 104 5.68 -3.17 -8.08
C THR A 104 6.34 -4.31 -7.31
N PHE A 105 7.58 -4.13 -6.88
CA PHE A 105 8.29 -5.14 -6.09
C PHE A 105 7.56 -5.44 -4.79
N ALA A 106 7.20 -4.40 -4.05
CA ALA A 106 6.57 -4.55 -2.73
C ALA A 106 5.19 -5.20 -2.83
N VAL A 107 4.37 -4.79 -3.80
CA VAL A 107 3.05 -5.40 -4.02
C VAL A 107 3.20 -6.87 -4.39
N ARG A 108 4.12 -7.22 -5.29
CA ARG A 108 4.38 -8.63 -5.63
C ARG A 108 4.80 -9.45 -4.43
N ALA A 109 5.65 -8.92 -3.56
CA ALA A 109 6.07 -9.62 -2.34
C ALA A 109 4.87 -9.91 -1.41
N VAL A 110 3.97 -8.93 -1.24
CA VAL A 110 2.75 -9.13 -0.46
C VAL A 110 1.85 -10.18 -1.11
N LEU A 111 1.65 -10.12 -2.42
CA LEU A 111 0.82 -11.10 -3.14
C LEU A 111 1.39 -12.51 -3.01
N ASP A 112 2.69 -12.68 -3.12
CA ASP A 112 3.34 -13.99 -2.97
C ASP A 112 3.12 -14.55 -1.57
N GLY A 113 3.26 -13.72 -0.55
CA GLY A 113 2.99 -14.12 0.84
C GLY A 113 1.52 -14.53 1.06
N LEU A 114 0.59 -13.80 0.49
CA LEU A 114 -0.85 -14.12 0.58
C LEU A 114 -1.17 -15.42 -0.16
N LYS A 115 -0.58 -15.63 -1.32
CA LYS A 115 -0.73 -16.87 -2.07
C LYS A 115 -0.26 -18.08 -1.26
N GLU A 116 0.90 -18.01 -0.64
CA GLU A 116 1.44 -19.06 0.23
C GLU A 116 0.52 -19.37 1.41
N ARG A 117 -0.24 -18.36 1.88
CA ARG A 117 -1.21 -18.53 2.97
C ARG A 117 -2.57 -19.04 2.51
N GLY A 118 -2.74 -19.32 1.21
CA GLY A 118 -3.97 -19.87 0.65
C GLY A 118 -5.00 -18.86 0.19
N PHE A 119 -4.68 -17.56 0.14
CA PHE A 119 -5.57 -16.56 -0.44
C PHE A 119 -5.66 -16.73 -1.96
N GLY A 120 -6.86 -16.61 -2.50
CA GLY A 120 -7.12 -16.79 -3.95
C GLY A 120 -7.34 -15.50 -4.71
N LYS A 121 -7.60 -14.39 -4.02
CA LYS A 121 -7.91 -13.11 -4.64
C LYS A 121 -7.48 -11.95 -3.78
N VAL A 122 -7.05 -10.86 -4.43
CA VAL A 122 -6.82 -9.57 -3.78
C VAL A 122 -7.55 -8.49 -4.54
N ILE A 123 -8.21 -7.60 -3.82
CA ILE A 123 -8.99 -6.46 -4.32
C ILE A 123 -8.30 -5.18 -3.87
N LEU A 124 -8.35 -4.14 -4.71
CA LEU A 124 -7.97 -2.79 -4.35
C LEU A 124 -8.86 -1.75 -5.05
N PHE A 125 -8.82 -0.54 -4.54
CA PHE A 125 -9.41 0.62 -5.19
C PHE A 125 -8.33 1.68 -5.40
N THR A 126 -8.39 2.37 -6.55
CA THR A 126 -7.49 3.48 -6.84
C THR A 126 -8.23 4.50 -7.71
N ASP A 127 -7.73 5.74 -7.74
CA ASP A 127 -8.36 6.80 -8.51
C ASP A 127 -8.31 6.47 -10.01
N ARG A 128 -9.41 6.77 -10.71
CA ARG A 128 -9.51 6.51 -12.15
C ARG A 128 -8.42 7.23 -12.95
N ASP A 129 -7.99 8.40 -12.51
CA ASP A 129 -6.96 9.20 -13.16
C ASP A 129 -5.54 8.90 -12.69
N ASN A 130 -5.36 8.00 -11.72
CA ASN A 130 -4.04 7.61 -11.24
C ASN A 130 -3.43 6.52 -12.12
N GLU A 131 -2.96 6.93 -13.30
CA GLU A 131 -2.41 6.01 -14.29
C GLU A 131 -1.14 5.31 -13.82
N MET A 132 -0.31 6.00 -13.03
CA MET A 132 0.93 5.43 -12.50
C MET A 132 0.62 4.26 -11.54
N ALA A 133 -0.33 4.43 -10.63
CA ALA A 133 -0.73 3.37 -9.72
C ALA A 133 -1.36 2.20 -10.48
N GLN A 134 -2.25 2.48 -11.41
CA GLN A 134 -2.88 1.44 -12.22
C GLN A 134 -1.86 0.64 -13.03
N ALA A 135 -0.85 1.29 -13.61
CA ALA A 135 0.22 0.62 -14.34
C ALA A 135 1.03 -0.31 -13.41
N CYS A 136 1.33 0.15 -12.20
CA CYS A 136 1.98 -0.67 -11.18
C CYS A 136 1.17 -1.92 -10.86
N TYR A 137 -0.13 -1.74 -10.60
CA TYR A 137 -1.01 -2.85 -10.26
C TYR A 137 -1.20 -3.83 -11.41
N ARG A 138 -1.31 -3.33 -12.66
CA ARG A 138 -1.38 -4.21 -13.84
C ARG A 138 -0.15 -5.09 -13.97
N LYS A 139 1.04 -4.56 -13.70
CA LYS A 139 2.29 -5.34 -13.69
C LYS A 139 2.27 -6.45 -12.63
N CYS A 140 1.46 -6.29 -11.58
CA CYS A 140 1.28 -7.30 -10.54
C CYS A 140 0.11 -8.25 -10.81
N GLY A 141 -0.53 -8.15 -11.98
CA GLY A 141 -1.62 -9.04 -12.38
C GLY A 141 -3.03 -8.51 -12.10
N PHE A 142 -3.17 -7.30 -11.57
CA PHE A 142 -4.48 -6.70 -11.34
C PHE A 142 -5.12 -6.23 -12.66
N ARG A 143 -6.44 -6.32 -12.70
CA ARG A 143 -7.25 -5.77 -13.79
C ARG A 143 -8.42 -4.97 -13.23
N ILE A 144 -8.90 -4.00 -14.01
CA ILE A 144 -10.08 -3.23 -13.64
C ILE A 144 -11.32 -4.10 -13.81
N VAL A 145 -12.15 -4.18 -12.77
CA VAL A 145 -13.39 -4.97 -12.75
C VAL A 145 -14.63 -4.12 -12.47
N GLY A 146 -14.45 -2.87 -12.14
CA GLY A 146 -15.58 -1.98 -11.88
C GLY A 146 -15.12 -0.55 -11.64
N SER A 147 -16.10 0.34 -11.50
CA SER A 147 -15.87 1.74 -11.19
C SER A 147 -16.93 2.24 -10.21
N LEU A 148 -16.58 3.24 -9.41
CA LEU A 148 -17.47 3.86 -8.43
C LEU A 148 -17.03 5.30 -8.19
N GLU A 149 -17.88 6.06 -7.51
CA GLU A 149 -17.52 7.34 -6.93
C GLU A 149 -17.42 7.18 -5.42
N GLU A 150 -16.43 7.79 -4.82
CA GLU A 150 -16.18 7.69 -3.37
C GLU A 150 -15.85 9.05 -2.80
N GLU A 151 -16.46 9.36 -1.65
CA GLU A 151 -16.09 10.53 -0.87
C GLU A 151 -14.83 10.19 -0.06
N MET A 152 -13.76 10.94 -0.34
CA MET A 152 -12.46 10.73 0.27
C MET A 152 -12.32 11.52 1.57
N SER A 153 -11.27 11.23 2.35
CA SER A 153 -11.03 11.88 3.64
C SER A 153 -10.96 13.41 3.56
N ASN A 154 -10.50 13.95 2.43
CA ASN A 154 -10.46 15.40 2.20
C ASN A 154 -11.80 16.01 1.77
N GLY A 155 -12.87 15.23 1.72
CA GLY A 155 -14.22 15.66 1.33
C GLY A 155 -14.47 15.68 -0.18
N LYS A 156 -13.48 15.37 -1.00
CA LYS A 156 -13.67 15.28 -2.46
C LYS A 156 -14.40 13.99 -2.82
N ILE A 157 -15.30 14.09 -3.79
CA ILE A 157 -15.92 12.91 -4.42
C ILE A 157 -15.08 12.59 -5.66
N VAL A 158 -14.48 11.42 -5.67
CA VAL A 158 -13.49 11.02 -6.67
C VAL A 158 -13.96 9.78 -7.43
N PRO A 159 -13.87 9.80 -8.78
CA PRO A 159 -14.06 8.59 -9.57
C PRO A 159 -12.93 7.60 -9.28
N ARG A 160 -13.31 6.39 -8.89
CA ARG A 160 -12.36 5.32 -8.55
C ARG A 160 -12.61 4.10 -9.40
N VAL A 161 -11.60 3.27 -9.55
CA VAL A 161 -11.72 1.96 -10.15
C VAL A 161 -11.45 0.88 -9.11
N ARG A 162 -12.21 -0.21 -9.22
CA ARG A 162 -11.92 -1.43 -8.47
C ARG A 162 -11.06 -2.32 -9.35
N MET A 163 -9.97 -2.78 -8.78
CA MET A 163 -9.08 -3.74 -9.44
C MET A 163 -8.99 -5.02 -8.62
N GLU A 164 -8.79 -6.13 -9.29
CA GLU A 164 -8.58 -7.41 -8.61
C GLU A 164 -7.58 -8.27 -9.36
N THR A 165 -6.93 -9.18 -8.62
CA THR A 165 -6.06 -10.21 -9.16
C THR A 165 -6.37 -11.54 -8.52
N CYS A 166 -6.24 -12.62 -9.29
CA CYS A 166 -6.32 -13.99 -8.80
C CYS A 166 -4.91 -14.50 -8.48
N LEU A 167 -4.79 -15.18 -7.35
CA LEU A 167 -3.52 -15.74 -6.86
C LEU A 167 -3.49 -17.25 -7.13
N GLU A 168 -3.20 -17.61 -8.36
CA GLU A 168 -3.09 -19.02 -8.77
C GLU A 168 -1.64 -19.46 -8.93
#